data_f32e91f3c8b13adfdefb757877ee620d
#
_entry.id   f32e91f3c8b13adfdefb757877ee620d
#
_cell.length_a   1.000
_cell.length_b   1.000
_cell.length_c   1.000
_cell.angle_alpha   90.00
_cell.angle_beta   90.00
_cell.angle_gamma   90.00
#
_symmetry.space_group_name_H-M   'P 1'
#
loop_
_entity.id
_entity.type
_entity.pdbx_description
1 polymer ?
#
loop_
_entity_poly.entity_id
_entity_poly.type
_entity_poly.pdbx_seq_one_letter_code
_entity_poly.pdbx_strand_id
1 'polypeptide(L)'
;AIVRSNDGKFLLVRHTYTPGWHFPGGGVEKGQTTEQALRNELQQETNLQIIGKPVVHGLFYNNNVSKRDHVLVCYCDVQKGLEAKSTSMEIAEIGYFSFEDLPLDTDLGTARRIREMVFGDEKTEVW
;
A
#
# COMPACT_ATOMS: atom_id res chain seq x y z
N ALA A 1 2.50 0.07 1.66
CA ALA A 1 2.71 1.52 1.88
C ALA A 1 1.40 2.28 1.74
N ILE A 2 1.12 3.17 2.68
CA ILE A 2 0.03 4.13 2.58
C ILE A 2 0.63 5.46 2.15
N VAL A 3 0.28 5.91 0.96
CA VAL A 3 0.67 7.23 0.44
C VAL A 3 -0.61 8.02 0.16
N ARG A 4 -0.73 9.18 0.77
CA ARG A 4 -1.88 10.08 0.57
C ARG A 4 -1.44 11.33 -0.18
N SER A 5 -2.25 11.72 -1.15
CA SER A 5 -2.07 13.00 -1.83
C SER A 5 -2.51 14.18 -0.92
N ASN A 6 -2.17 15.41 -1.32
CA ASN A 6 -2.56 16.61 -0.57
C ASN A 6 -4.07 16.79 -0.44
N ASP A 7 -4.83 16.27 -1.39
CA ASP A 7 -6.30 16.29 -1.38
C ASP A 7 -6.92 15.04 -0.72
N GLY A 8 -6.10 14.23 -0.03
CA GLY A 8 -6.57 13.11 0.78
C GLY A 8 -6.85 11.82 0.05
N LYS A 9 -6.45 11.70 -1.21
CA LYS A 9 -6.60 10.47 -1.98
C LYS A 9 -5.50 9.47 -1.65
N PHE A 10 -5.81 8.18 -1.78
CA PHE A 10 -4.90 7.08 -1.51
C PHE A 10 -4.30 6.53 -2.80
N LEU A 11 -3.00 6.30 -2.79
CA LEU A 11 -2.29 5.65 -3.89
C LEU A 11 -2.55 4.16 -3.87
N LEU A 12 -3.08 3.63 -4.96
CA LEU A 12 -3.30 2.21 -5.16
C LEU A 12 -2.68 1.75 -6.46
N VAL A 13 -2.35 0.47 -6.52
CA VAL A 13 -1.80 -0.19 -7.71
C VAL A 13 -2.66 -1.40 -8.07
N ARG A 14 -2.72 -1.72 -9.36
CA ARG A 14 -3.30 -2.95 -9.87
C ARG A 14 -2.21 -3.76 -10.54
N HIS A 15 -2.00 -4.98 -10.05
CA HIS A 15 -1.00 -5.89 -10.61
C HIS A 15 -1.52 -6.60 -11.84
N THR A 16 -0.61 -7.02 -12.73
CA THR A 16 -0.98 -7.77 -13.94
C THR A 16 -1.43 -9.20 -13.63
N TYR A 17 -0.96 -9.78 -12.51
CA TYR A 17 -1.15 -11.19 -12.16
C TYR A 17 -2.11 -11.44 -10.99
N THR A 18 -2.51 -10.40 -10.26
CA THR A 18 -3.41 -10.50 -9.12
C THR A 18 -4.60 -9.58 -9.32
N PRO A 19 -5.84 -10.05 -9.15
CA PRO A 19 -7.01 -9.19 -9.30
C PRO A 19 -7.09 -8.14 -8.20
N GLY A 20 -7.70 -7.01 -8.53
CA GLY A 20 -8.03 -5.97 -7.58
C GLY A 20 -6.96 -4.90 -7.42
N TRP A 21 -7.37 -3.85 -6.72
CA TRP A 21 -6.51 -2.73 -6.37
C TRP A 21 -6.01 -2.88 -4.93
N HIS A 22 -4.73 -2.63 -4.73
CA HIS A 22 -4.03 -2.80 -3.45
C HIS A 22 -3.17 -1.61 -3.13
N PHE A 23 -2.81 -1.44 -1.86
CA PHE A 23 -1.68 -0.58 -1.54
C PHE A 23 -0.42 -1.08 -2.24
N PRO A 24 0.47 -0.18 -2.68
CA PRO A 24 1.78 -0.60 -3.16
C PRO A 24 2.57 -1.29 -2.04
N GLY A 25 3.30 -2.31 -2.38
CA GLY A 25 4.11 -3.08 -1.44
C GLY A 25 4.45 -4.46 -1.98
N GLY A 26 5.15 -5.24 -1.19
CA GLY A 26 5.54 -6.60 -1.52
C GLY A 26 6.15 -7.32 -0.34
N GLY A 27 6.68 -8.50 -0.58
CA GLY A 27 7.29 -9.33 0.45
C GLY A 27 8.63 -8.79 0.92
N VAL A 28 8.93 -9.01 2.19
CA VAL A 28 10.27 -8.76 2.74
C VAL A 28 11.17 -9.92 2.31
N GLU A 29 12.25 -9.61 1.59
CA GLU A 29 13.18 -10.62 1.14
C GLU A 29 14.24 -10.92 2.21
N LYS A 30 14.90 -12.06 2.05
CA LYS A 30 15.96 -12.46 2.95
C LYS A 30 17.04 -11.37 3.06
N GLY A 31 17.37 -11.00 4.28
CA GLY A 31 18.39 -9.99 4.56
C GLY A 31 17.91 -8.55 4.52
N GLN A 32 16.65 -8.32 4.17
CA GLN A 32 16.07 -6.98 4.21
C GLN A 32 15.41 -6.68 5.54
N THR A 33 15.48 -5.43 5.97
CA THR A 33 14.57 -4.90 6.98
C THR A 33 13.21 -4.61 6.33
N THR A 34 12.17 -4.48 7.14
CA THR A 34 10.84 -4.10 6.63
C THR A 34 10.87 -2.72 5.97
N GLU A 35 11.65 -1.78 6.51
CA GLU A 35 11.79 -0.44 5.92
C GLU A 35 12.48 -0.50 4.56
N GLN A 36 13.54 -1.30 4.41
CA GLN A 36 14.22 -1.48 3.13
C GLN A 36 13.28 -2.07 2.08
N ALA A 37 12.52 -3.10 2.45
CA ALA A 37 11.53 -3.71 1.57
C ALA A 37 10.48 -2.69 1.13
N LEU A 38 9.96 -1.91 2.08
CA LEU A 38 8.94 -0.89 1.81
C LEU A 38 9.45 0.17 0.82
N ARG A 39 10.66 0.69 1.04
CA ARG A 39 11.28 1.69 0.15
C ARG A 39 11.51 1.15 -1.25
N ASN A 40 12.04 -0.06 -1.34
CA ASN A 40 12.31 -0.70 -2.62
C ASN A 40 11.02 -0.98 -3.41
N GLU A 41 10.02 -1.54 -2.76
CA GLU A 41 8.74 -1.86 -3.40
C GLU A 41 8.02 -0.61 -3.89
N LEU A 42 7.97 0.44 -3.08
CA LEU A 42 7.31 1.68 -3.48
C LEU A 42 8.00 2.30 -4.70
N GLN A 43 9.33 2.31 -4.69
CA GLN A 43 10.09 2.84 -5.83
C GLN A 43 9.90 2.00 -7.09
N GLN A 44 9.98 0.67 -6.98
CA GLN A 44 9.82 -0.23 -8.12
C GLN A 44 8.42 -0.16 -8.72
N GLU A 45 7.41 -0.13 -7.88
CA GLU A 45 6.01 -0.16 -8.32
C GLU A 45 5.50 1.21 -8.76
N THR A 46 5.96 2.29 -8.17
CA THR A 46 5.36 3.61 -8.36
C THR A 46 6.33 4.74 -8.71
N ASN A 47 7.62 4.49 -8.73
CA ASN A 47 8.67 5.51 -8.93
C ASN A 47 8.72 6.58 -7.82
N LEU A 48 8.04 6.39 -6.71
CA LEU A 48 8.05 7.33 -5.60
C LEU A 48 9.15 6.98 -4.60
N GLN A 49 9.72 7.99 -3.97
CA GLN A 49 10.75 7.84 -2.94
C GLN A 49 10.21 8.31 -1.59
N ILE A 50 10.36 7.47 -0.58
CA ILE A 50 9.96 7.79 0.79
C ILE A 50 10.97 8.78 1.38
N ILE A 51 10.46 9.85 1.98
CA ILE A 51 11.26 10.78 2.80
C ILE A 51 10.97 10.53 4.28
N GLY A 52 12.01 10.69 5.11
CA GLY A 52 11.87 10.43 6.54
C GLY A 52 11.60 8.96 6.87
N LYS A 53 11.08 8.71 8.04
CA LYS A 53 10.76 7.36 8.50
C LYS A 53 9.30 7.03 8.27
N PRO A 54 9.00 5.84 7.73
CA PRO A 54 7.63 5.33 7.70
C PRO A 54 7.06 5.19 9.12
N VAL A 55 5.77 5.45 9.27
CA VAL A 55 5.06 5.32 10.54
C VAL A 55 4.13 4.12 10.46
N VAL A 56 4.26 3.21 11.41
CA VAL A 56 3.44 2.00 11.44
C VAL A 56 1.97 2.35 11.69
N HIS A 57 1.11 1.93 10.78
CA HIS A 57 -0.34 1.97 10.97
C HIS A 57 -0.81 0.74 11.75
N GLY A 58 -0.33 -0.43 11.39
CA GLY A 58 -0.69 -1.68 12.04
C GLY A 58 -0.03 -2.90 11.41
N LEU A 59 -0.19 -4.02 12.11
CA LEU A 59 0.26 -5.34 11.67
C LEU A 59 -0.96 -6.27 11.70
N PHE A 60 -1.23 -6.95 10.58
CA PHE A 60 -2.46 -7.71 10.39
C PHE A 60 -2.16 -9.13 9.91
N TYR A 61 -2.85 -10.09 10.48
CA TYR A 61 -2.78 -11.48 10.05
C TYR A 61 -3.56 -11.69 8.76
N ASN A 62 -2.90 -12.17 7.73
CA ASN A 62 -3.50 -12.38 6.41
C ASN A 62 -3.61 -13.89 6.09
N ASN A 63 -4.53 -14.55 6.74
CA ASN A 63 -4.73 -15.99 6.57
C ASN A 63 -5.28 -16.38 5.19
N ASN A 64 -5.72 -15.42 4.39
CA ASN A 64 -6.15 -15.67 3.01
C ASN A 64 -4.96 -16.03 2.11
N VAL A 65 -3.78 -15.56 2.42
CA VAL A 65 -2.55 -15.89 1.70
C VAL A 65 -1.90 -17.13 2.27
N SER A 66 -1.64 -17.13 3.57
CA SER A 66 -1.11 -18.30 4.27
C SER A 66 -1.31 -18.16 5.78
N LYS A 67 -1.17 -19.29 6.50
CA LYS A 67 -1.26 -19.30 7.97
C LYS A 67 -0.12 -18.57 8.68
N ARG A 68 0.88 -18.11 7.94
CA ARG A 68 2.03 -17.36 8.46
C ARG A 68 2.11 -15.94 7.91
N ASP A 69 1.24 -15.58 6.99
CA ASP A 69 1.33 -14.28 6.35
C ASP A 69 0.83 -13.17 7.28
N HIS A 70 1.63 -12.12 7.37
CA HIS A 70 1.29 -10.89 8.09
C HIS A 70 1.60 -9.69 7.22
N VAL A 71 0.71 -8.72 7.24
CA VAL A 71 0.87 -7.47 6.48
C VAL A 71 1.18 -6.34 7.44
N LEU A 72 2.37 -5.78 7.30
CA LEU A 72 2.76 -4.56 7.99
C LEU A 72 2.37 -3.38 7.12
N VAL A 73 1.55 -2.49 7.64
CA VAL A 73 1.05 -1.32 6.93
C VAL A 73 1.65 -0.06 7.53
N CYS A 74 2.30 0.74 6.69
CA CYS A 74 2.98 1.94 7.12
C CYS A 74 2.54 3.17 6.33
N TYR A 75 2.38 4.30 7.02
CA TYR A 75 2.29 5.61 6.40
C TYR A 75 3.64 6.04 5.88
N CYS A 76 3.66 6.57 4.67
CA CYS A 76 4.87 7.02 4.01
C CYS A 76 4.67 8.43 3.45
N ASP A 77 5.55 9.35 3.83
CA ASP A 77 5.68 10.62 3.12
C ASP A 77 6.61 10.40 1.93
N VAL A 78 6.28 11.01 0.80
CA VAL A 78 7.04 10.86 -0.43
C VAL A 78 7.60 12.18 -0.91
N GLN A 79 8.71 12.12 -1.62
CA GLN A 79 9.34 13.30 -2.19
C GLN A 79 8.41 13.98 -3.18
N LYS A 80 8.26 15.29 -3.03
CA LYS A 80 7.44 16.12 -3.94
C LYS A 80 8.08 16.20 -5.31
N GLY A 81 7.24 16.35 -6.33
CA GLY A 81 7.68 16.54 -7.71
C GLY A 81 7.92 15.25 -8.47
N LEU A 82 7.82 14.07 -7.82
CA LEU A 82 7.86 12.79 -8.50
C LEU A 82 6.46 12.38 -8.94
N GLU A 83 6.35 11.97 -10.18
CA GLU A 83 5.10 11.43 -10.71
C GLU A 83 4.99 9.93 -10.38
N ALA A 84 3.84 9.52 -9.87
CA ALA A 84 3.55 8.10 -9.64
C ALA A 84 3.34 7.41 -10.99
N LYS A 85 4.32 6.63 -11.40
CA LYS A 85 4.24 5.82 -12.62
C LYS A 85 5.11 4.58 -12.46
N SER A 86 4.75 3.50 -13.11
CA SER A 86 5.53 2.27 -13.06
C SER A 86 6.21 1.98 -14.39
N THR A 87 7.47 1.56 -14.29
CA THR A 87 8.20 0.90 -15.39
C THR A 87 8.20 -0.62 -15.21
N SER A 88 7.64 -1.12 -14.12
CA SER A 88 7.56 -2.55 -13.84
C SER A 88 6.47 -3.21 -14.69
N MET A 89 6.82 -4.34 -15.30
CA MET A 89 5.86 -5.14 -16.06
C MET A 89 4.82 -5.82 -15.17
N GLU A 90 5.03 -5.86 -13.86
CA GLU A 90 4.10 -6.44 -12.88
C GLU A 90 2.95 -5.51 -12.52
N ILE A 91 3.07 -4.22 -12.80
CA ILE A 91 2.05 -3.20 -12.49
C ILE A 91 1.29 -2.83 -13.76
N ALA A 92 -0.01 -3.09 -13.75
CA ALA A 92 -0.89 -2.75 -14.86
C ALA A 92 -1.37 -1.29 -14.81
N GLU A 93 -1.73 -0.80 -13.62
CA GLU A 93 -2.24 0.55 -13.43
C GLU A 93 -1.85 1.10 -12.06
N ILE A 94 -1.76 2.42 -11.97
CA ILE A 94 -1.56 3.19 -10.74
C ILE A 94 -2.61 4.29 -10.72
N GLY A 95 -3.16 4.57 -9.55
CA GLY A 95 -4.08 5.70 -9.40
C GLY A 95 -4.20 6.16 -7.96
N TYR A 96 -4.66 7.41 -7.81
CA TYR A 96 -5.05 7.98 -6.53
C TYR A 96 -6.56 8.00 -6.44
N PHE A 97 -7.11 7.49 -5.35
CA PHE A 97 -8.55 7.37 -5.16
C PHE A 97 -8.96 7.92 -3.80
N SER A 98 -10.04 8.70 -3.79
CA SER A 98 -10.72 9.04 -2.54
C SER A 98 -11.47 7.81 -2.02
N PHE A 99 -11.82 7.82 -0.73
CA PHE A 99 -12.61 6.72 -0.17
C PHE A 99 -13.93 6.52 -0.91
N GLU A 100 -14.59 7.61 -1.29
CA GLU A 100 -15.89 7.58 -1.98
C GLU A 100 -15.81 7.01 -3.40
N ASP A 101 -14.62 7.08 -4.02
CA ASP A 101 -14.40 6.68 -5.41
C ASP A 101 -13.49 5.45 -5.54
N LEU A 102 -13.34 4.66 -4.49
CA LEU A 102 -12.55 3.43 -4.56
C LEU A 102 -13.10 2.52 -5.67
N PRO A 103 -12.21 1.91 -6.49
CA PRO A 103 -12.64 0.90 -7.45
C PRO A 103 -13.44 -0.23 -6.79
N LEU A 104 -14.43 -0.76 -7.50
CA LEU A 104 -15.29 -1.83 -6.97
C LEU A 104 -14.51 -3.10 -6.62
N ASP A 105 -13.41 -3.35 -7.31
CA ASP A 105 -12.55 -4.50 -7.08
C ASP A 105 -11.34 -4.17 -6.18
N THR A 106 -11.44 -3.14 -5.35
CA THR A 106 -10.43 -2.87 -4.33
C THR A 106 -10.37 -4.04 -3.34
N ASP A 107 -9.16 -4.50 -3.04
CA ASP A 107 -8.92 -5.53 -2.04
C ASP A 107 -9.60 -5.18 -0.72
N LEU A 108 -10.30 -6.14 -0.12
CA LEU A 108 -11.11 -5.88 1.07
C LEU A 108 -10.26 -5.44 2.27
N GLY A 109 -9.08 -6.01 2.44
CA GLY A 109 -8.16 -5.59 3.50
C GLY A 109 -7.69 -4.16 3.30
N THR A 110 -7.32 -3.81 2.07
CA THR A 110 -6.96 -2.45 1.69
C THR A 110 -8.10 -1.47 1.99
N ALA A 111 -9.32 -1.81 1.61
CA ALA A 111 -10.49 -0.97 1.88
C ALA A 111 -10.74 -0.78 3.39
N ARG A 112 -10.55 -1.84 4.19
CA ARG A 112 -10.68 -1.74 5.65
C ARG A 112 -9.66 -0.77 6.25
N ARG A 113 -8.41 -0.84 5.80
CA ARG A 113 -7.36 0.08 6.28
C ARG A 113 -7.68 1.52 5.92
N ILE A 114 -8.19 1.75 4.72
CA ILE A 114 -8.64 3.10 4.32
C ILE A 114 -9.77 3.60 5.22
N ARG A 115 -10.75 2.76 5.54
CA ARG A 115 -11.82 3.13 6.47
C ARG A 115 -11.29 3.51 7.86
N GLU A 116 -10.33 2.76 8.36
CA GLU A 116 -9.69 3.08 9.65
C GLU A 116 -9.08 4.48 9.64
N MET A 117 -8.45 4.86 8.53
CA MET A 117 -7.81 6.17 8.41
C MET A 117 -8.80 7.31 8.21
N VAL A 118 -9.88 7.07 7.49
CA VAL A 118 -10.88 8.11 7.17
C VAL A 118 -11.87 8.30 8.32
N PHE A 119 -12.33 7.22 8.94
CA PHE A 119 -13.39 7.24 9.94
C PHE A 119 -12.92 6.93 11.36
N GLY A 120 -11.67 6.53 11.55
CA GLY A 120 -11.17 6.12 12.85
C GLY A 120 -11.75 4.80 13.35
N ASP A 121 -12.17 3.91 12.44
CA ASP A 121 -12.67 2.59 12.82
C ASP A 121 -11.61 1.85 13.63
N GLU A 122 -12.07 1.01 14.57
CA GLU A 122 -11.17 0.20 15.38
C GLU A 122 -10.41 -0.80 14.51
N LYS A 123 -9.09 -0.88 14.72
CA LYS A 123 -8.24 -1.81 13.98
C LYS A 123 -8.47 -3.23 14.50
N THR A 124 -8.62 -4.16 13.55
CA THR A 124 -8.67 -5.58 13.86
C THR A 124 -7.27 -6.21 13.79
N GLU A 125 -7.16 -7.45 14.25
CA GLU A 125 -5.91 -8.22 14.11
C GLU A 125 -5.75 -8.86 12.73
N VAL A 126 -6.83 -8.91 11.95
CA VAL A 126 -6.92 -9.62 10.69
C VAL A 126 -6.98 -8.62 9.53
N TRP A 127 -6.27 -8.96 8.45
CA TRP A 127 -6.26 -8.17 7.23
C TRP A 127 -7.64 -8.01 6.62
#